data_f9556fe7a5b83f9f57f7df25c09ef1d4
#
_entry.id   f9556fe7a5b83f9f57f7df25c09ef1d4
#
_cell.length_a   1.000
_cell.length_b   1.000
_cell.length_c   1.000
_cell.angle_alpha   90.00
_cell.angle_beta   90.00
_cell.angle_gamma   90.00
#
_symmetry.space_group_name_H-M   'P 1'
#
loop_
_entity.id
_entity.type
_entity.pdbx_description
1 polymer ?
#
loop_
_entity_poly.entity_id
_entity_poly.type
_entity_poly.pdbx_seq_one_letter_code
_entity_poly.pdbx_strand_id
1 'polypeptide(L)'
;MDKDGRRFGRPPKPYEPPATPSGKVNVTDPDSRNIKAPRGYVQGYNAQAVTNEQQIVIAAEISADSPDFGHLEPMVTAAQSELHRAGVTDTPGVVVADAGYWHQAQMENVINQGTQVLIPPDALKRQGARPGWDSGLYAFMRRVLETDHGGGLYRKRQGMIEPVFADTKFNRRIDRFQRRGRSACRSEWRLIAATHNLLKLFRHRMAPAAA
;
A
#
# COMPACT_ATOMS: atom_id res chain seq x y z
N MET A 1 29.45 8.46 6.52
CA MET A 1 30.72 8.41 7.25
C MET A 1 31.61 9.45 6.64
N ASP A 2 32.44 10.11 7.46
CA ASP A 2 33.49 10.99 6.96
C ASP A 2 34.67 10.18 6.39
N LYS A 3 35.71 10.87 5.88
CA LYS A 3 36.90 10.21 5.33
C LYS A 3 37.67 9.33 6.32
N ASP A 4 37.41 9.48 7.62
CA ASP A 4 38.04 8.74 8.71
C ASP A 4 37.13 7.64 9.26
N GLY A 5 36.01 7.30 8.58
CA GLY A 5 35.07 6.27 8.97
C GLY A 5 34.16 6.63 10.14
N ARG A 6 34.16 7.91 10.57
CA ARG A 6 33.30 8.39 11.65
C ARG A 6 31.89 8.66 11.15
N ARG A 7 30.89 8.32 11.94
CA ARG A 7 29.50 8.66 11.65
C ARG A 7 29.27 10.16 11.79
N PHE A 8 28.58 10.76 10.82
CA PHE A 8 28.08 12.12 10.97
C PHE A 8 27.04 12.20 12.09
N GLY A 9 27.18 13.24 12.91
CA GLY A 9 26.27 13.52 14.01
C GLY A 9 26.72 12.95 15.36
N ARG A 10 25.92 13.26 16.39
CA ARG A 10 26.19 12.80 17.75
C ARG A 10 26.07 11.27 17.80
N PRO A 11 26.99 10.54 18.47
CA PRO A 11 26.85 9.11 18.69
C PRO A 11 25.47 8.80 19.29
N PRO A 12 24.78 7.75 18.84
CA PRO A 12 23.53 7.35 19.46
C PRO A 12 23.78 7.03 20.92
N LYS A 13 22.90 7.50 21.80
CA LYS A 13 22.93 7.10 23.21
C LYS A 13 22.73 5.59 23.30
N PRO A 14 23.38 4.90 24.27
CA PRO A 14 23.09 3.51 24.53
C PRO A 14 21.58 3.34 24.74
N TYR A 15 21.03 2.24 24.21
CA TYR A 15 19.63 1.91 24.44
C TYR A 15 19.43 1.58 25.92
N GLU A 16 18.63 2.39 26.58
CA GLU A 16 18.13 2.11 27.93
C GLU A 16 16.66 1.70 27.80
N PRO A 17 16.27 0.47 28.17
CA PRO A 17 14.86 0.08 28.18
C PRO A 17 14.07 1.05 29.04
N PRO A 18 12.94 1.59 28.61
CA PRO A 18 12.12 2.45 29.46
C PRO A 18 11.60 1.66 30.66
N ALA A 19 11.71 2.25 31.84
CA ALA A 19 11.23 1.66 33.09
C ALA A 19 9.70 1.42 33.13
N THR A 20 8.98 2.14 32.26
CA THR A 20 7.54 1.96 31.99
C THR A 20 7.31 1.99 30.48
N PRO A 21 6.31 1.26 29.96
CA PRO A 21 5.97 1.32 28.54
C PRO A 21 5.74 2.77 28.12
N SER A 22 6.64 3.31 27.28
CA SER A 22 6.48 4.64 26.72
C SER A 22 5.48 4.56 25.58
N GLY A 23 4.26 5.02 25.81
CA GLY A 23 3.28 5.11 24.74
C GLY A 23 1.89 5.40 25.28
N LYS A 24 1.15 6.23 24.55
CA LYS A 24 -0.27 6.43 24.82
C LYS A 24 -1.02 5.26 24.21
N VAL A 25 -1.73 4.50 25.03
CA VAL A 25 -2.64 3.44 24.61
C VAL A 25 -4.05 4.00 24.57
N ASN A 26 -4.77 3.76 23.47
CA ASN A 26 -6.17 4.08 23.42
C ASN A 26 -6.95 3.05 24.24
N VAL A 27 -7.55 3.50 25.34
CA VAL A 27 -8.28 2.60 26.27
C VAL A 27 -9.50 1.96 25.59
N THR A 28 -10.12 2.66 24.63
CA THR A 28 -11.33 2.17 23.93
C THR A 28 -11.02 1.29 22.73
N ASP A 29 -9.80 1.35 22.20
CA ASP A 29 -9.32 0.52 21.09
C ASP A 29 -7.79 0.34 21.22
N PRO A 30 -7.34 -0.60 22.08
CA PRO A 30 -5.92 -0.81 22.36
C PRO A 30 -5.08 -1.23 21.14
N ASP A 31 -5.73 -1.83 20.14
CA ASP A 31 -5.07 -2.27 18.90
C ASP A 31 -4.76 -1.12 17.95
N SER A 32 -5.50 -0.01 18.08
CA SER A 32 -5.32 1.15 17.20
C SER A 32 -4.04 1.92 17.50
N ARG A 33 -3.53 2.64 16.52
CA ARG A 33 -2.31 3.46 16.63
C ARG A 33 -2.56 4.86 16.07
N ASN A 34 -1.66 5.79 16.41
CA ASN A 34 -1.64 7.10 15.79
C ASN A 34 -1.13 6.99 14.36
N ILE A 35 -2.01 7.21 13.41
CA ILE A 35 -1.74 7.20 11.97
C ILE A 35 -1.57 8.64 11.51
N LYS A 36 -0.51 8.91 10.73
CA LYS A 36 -0.32 10.22 10.10
C LYS A 36 -1.37 10.45 9.02
N ALA A 37 -2.07 11.55 9.12
CA ALA A 37 -3.06 11.99 8.15
C ALA A 37 -2.68 13.37 7.59
N PRO A 38 -3.27 13.86 6.49
CA PRO A 38 -2.93 15.15 5.89
C PRO A 38 -3.09 16.35 6.84
N ARG A 39 -3.98 16.25 7.82
CA ARG A 39 -4.26 17.30 8.80
C ARG A 39 -3.76 16.99 10.23
N GLY A 40 -2.74 16.12 10.35
CA GLY A 40 -2.17 15.75 11.65
C GLY A 40 -2.18 14.24 11.90
N TYR A 41 -2.54 13.82 13.10
CA TYR A 41 -2.60 12.41 13.49
C TYR A 41 -4.02 12.02 13.84
N VAL A 42 -4.43 10.83 13.40
CA VAL A 42 -5.71 10.23 13.77
C VAL A 42 -5.44 8.87 14.44
N GLN A 43 -6.24 8.55 15.44
CA GLN A 43 -6.21 7.23 16.06
C GLN A 43 -7.01 6.27 15.17
N GLY A 44 -6.38 5.17 14.73
CA GLY A 44 -7.06 4.25 13.84
C GLY A 44 -6.15 3.19 13.24
N TYR A 45 -6.51 2.78 12.03
CA TYR A 45 -5.83 1.78 11.24
C TYR A 45 -5.58 2.29 9.83
N ASN A 46 -4.50 1.82 9.20
CA ASN A 46 -4.21 2.04 7.79
C ASN A 46 -4.97 1.00 6.96
N ALA A 47 -5.97 1.44 6.20
CA ALA A 47 -6.76 0.59 5.32
C ALA A 47 -6.06 0.44 3.97
N GLN A 48 -5.73 -0.77 3.59
CA GLN A 48 -5.04 -1.11 2.36
C GLN A 48 -5.93 -1.95 1.44
N ALA A 49 -5.75 -1.81 0.13
CA ALA A 49 -6.45 -2.58 -0.86
C ALA A 49 -5.57 -2.88 -2.07
N VAL A 50 -5.78 -4.04 -2.67
CA VAL A 50 -5.25 -4.41 -3.99
C VAL A 50 -6.42 -4.48 -4.96
N THR A 51 -6.30 -3.81 -6.10
CA THR A 51 -7.32 -3.77 -7.14
C THR A 51 -6.76 -4.17 -8.50
N ASN A 52 -7.63 -4.66 -9.38
CA ASN A 52 -7.29 -4.83 -10.79
C ASN A 52 -7.62 -3.57 -11.60
N GLU A 53 -7.36 -3.61 -12.92
CA GLU A 53 -7.64 -2.51 -13.85
C GLU A 53 -9.12 -2.13 -13.92
N GLN A 54 -10.04 -3.04 -13.61
CA GLN A 54 -11.48 -2.81 -13.55
C GLN A 54 -11.94 -2.28 -12.20
N GLN A 55 -11.00 -1.94 -11.30
CA GLN A 55 -11.31 -1.45 -9.94
C GLN A 55 -12.03 -2.49 -9.06
N ILE A 56 -11.87 -3.78 -9.36
CA ILE A 56 -12.33 -4.84 -8.46
C ILE A 56 -11.31 -4.98 -7.34
N VAL A 57 -11.76 -4.90 -6.11
CA VAL A 57 -10.91 -5.08 -4.93
C VAL A 57 -10.66 -6.57 -4.74
N ILE A 58 -9.42 -7.00 -4.94
CA ILE A 58 -8.99 -8.40 -4.79
C ILE A 58 -8.66 -8.70 -3.34
N ALA A 59 -7.94 -7.82 -2.67
CA ALA A 59 -7.61 -7.94 -1.26
C ALA A 59 -7.87 -6.63 -0.52
N ALA A 60 -8.36 -6.76 0.72
CA ALA A 60 -8.67 -5.66 1.62
C ALA A 60 -8.17 -6.00 3.03
N GLU A 61 -7.14 -5.29 3.49
CA GLU A 61 -6.50 -5.53 4.78
C GLU A 61 -6.34 -4.24 5.56
N ILE A 62 -6.10 -4.35 6.87
CA ILE A 62 -5.74 -3.22 7.70
C ILE A 62 -4.43 -3.45 8.44
N SER A 63 -3.67 -2.39 8.64
CA SER A 63 -2.47 -2.36 9.48
C SER A 63 -2.62 -1.32 10.58
N ALA A 64 -1.92 -1.53 11.68
CA ALA A 64 -1.72 -0.53 12.71
C ALA A 64 -0.51 0.40 12.40
N ASP A 65 0.27 0.07 11.38
CA ASP A 65 1.45 0.84 10.99
C ASP A 65 1.04 2.04 10.13
N SER A 66 1.61 3.20 10.43
CA SER A 66 1.29 4.42 9.70
C SER A 66 1.83 4.46 8.27
N PRO A 67 3.10 4.05 7.99
CA PRO A 67 3.63 4.04 6.64
C PRO A 67 3.20 2.77 5.89
N ASP A 68 3.12 2.85 4.56
CA ASP A 68 2.90 1.70 3.69
C ASP A 68 4.15 0.84 3.50
N PHE A 69 5.28 1.34 4.03
CA PHE A 69 6.55 0.63 4.06
C PHE A 69 6.45 -0.73 4.74
N GLY A 70 6.87 -1.78 4.05
CA GLY A 70 6.81 -3.15 4.59
C GLY A 70 5.49 -3.89 4.32
N HIS A 71 4.53 -3.28 3.63
CA HIS A 71 3.22 -3.90 3.33
C HIS A 71 3.08 -4.44 1.90
N LEU A 72 4.09 -4.30 1.03
CA LEU A 72 4.02 -4.78 -0.35
C LEU A 72 3.79 -6.29 -0.41
N GLU A 73 4.73 -7.06 0.10
CA GLU A 73 4.67 -8.54 0.06
C GLU A 73 3.44 -9.10 0.80
N PRO A 74 3.09 -8.64 2.02
CA PRO A 74 1.85 -9.05 2.68
C PRO A 74 0.59 -8.81 1.85
N MET A 75 0.50 -7.67 1.16
CA MET A 75 -0.66 -7.34 0.34
C MET A 75 -0.73 -8.16 -0.96
N VAL A 76 0.42 -8.42 -1.59
CA VAL A 76 0.50 -9.31 -2.77
C VAL A 76 0.11 -10.74 -2.37
N THR A 77 0.63 -11.25 -1.27
CA THR A 77 0.28 -12.57 -0.74
C THR A 77 -1.20 -12.68 -0.41
N ALA A 78 -1.78 -11.65 0.21
CA ALA A 78 -3.23 -11.61 0.48
C ALA A 78 -4.03 -11.65 -0.83
N ALA A 79 -3.62 -10.90 -1.86
CA ALA A 79 -4.29 -10.89 -3.16
C ALA A 79 -4.22 -12.26 -3.85
N GLN A 80 -3.05 -12.89 -3.88
CA GLN A 80 -2.87 -14.23 -4.44
C GLN A 80 -3.73 -15.27 -3.70
N SER A 81 -3.79 -15.19 -2.37
CA SER A 81 -4.63 -16.07 -1.56
C SER A 81 -6.13 -15.92 -1.88
N GLU A 82 -6.61 -14.71 -2.05
CA GLU A 82 -8.02 -14.46 -2.40
C GLU A 82 -8.34 -14.88 -3.86
N LEU A 83 -7.40 -14.66 -4.80
CA LEU A 83 -7.54 -15.16 -6.17
C LEU A 83 -7.63 -16.69 -6.19
N HIS A 84 -6.74 -17.37 -5.47
CA HIS A 84 -6.75 -18.83 -5.37
C HIS A 84 -8.07 -19.35 -4.77
N ARG A 85 -8.59 -18.72 -3.72
CA ARG A 85 -9.92 -19.06 -3.14
C ARG A 85 -11.06 -18.87 -4.13
N ALA A 86 -10.92 -17.91 -5.05
CA ALA A 86 -11.88 -17.67 -6.12
C ALA A 86 -11.72 -18.63 -7.32
N GLY A 87 -10.78 -19.57 -7.26
CA GLY A 87 -10.48 -20.52 -8.34
C GLY A 87 -9.62 -19.92 -9.46
N VAL A 88 -9.01 -18.76 -9.24
CA VAL A 88 -8.08 -18.13 -10.17
C VAL A 88 -6.66 -18.57 -9.83
N THR A 89 -6.03 -19.31 -10.73
CA THR A 89 -4.68 -19.86 -10.55
C THR A 89 -3.58 -19.00 -11.19
N ASP A 90 -3.98 -18.05 -12.01
CA ASP A 90 -3.05 -17.16 -12.70
C ASP A 90 -2.37 -16.20 -11.71
N THR A 91 -1.06 -16.06 -11.87
CA THR A 91 -0.27 -15.09 -11.10
C THR A 91 -0.40 -13.70 -11.72
N PRO A 92 -0.60 -12.64 -10.92
CA PRO A 92 -0.58 -11.28 -11.45
C PRO A 92 0.72 -10.98 -12.21
N GLY A 93 0.62 -10.49 -13.44
CA GLY A 93 1.80 -10.20 -14.26
C GLY A 93 2.63 -9.04 -13.71
N VAL A 94 1.97 -7.98 -13.20
CA VAL A 94 2.64 -6.80 -12.65
C VAL A 94 1.81 -6.21 -11.50
N VAL A 95 2.51 -5.84 -10.44
CA VAL A 95 1.97 -5.06 -9.31
C VAL A 95 2.52 -3.64 -9.38
N VAL A 96 1.63 -2.68 -9.31
CA VAL A 96 1.97 -1.25 -9.33
C VAL A 96 1.56 -0.63 -8.00
N ALA A 97 2.51 0.02 -7.32
CA ALA A 97 2.23 0.70 -6.05
C ALA A 97 2.93 2.07 -6.00
N ASP A 98 2.60 2.89 -5.01
CA ASP A 98 3.26 4.18 -4.84
C ASP A 98 4.61 4.06 -4.10
N ALA A 99 5.34 5.18 -4.03
CA ALA A 99 6.65 5.21 -3.40
C ALA A 99 6.66 4.84 -1.91
N GLY A 100 5.52 4.88 -1.24
CA GLY A 100 5.37 4.48 0.17
C GLY A 100 5.64 3.00 0.38
N TYR A 101 5.36 2.18 -0.63
CA TYR A 101 5.60 0.73 -0.61
C TYR A 101 7.03 0.32 -0.96
N TRP A 102 7.93 1.27 -1.27
CA TRP A 102 9.30 0.94 -1.65
C TRP A 102 10.03 0.20 -0.52
N HIS A 103 10.23 -1.10 -0.71
CA HIS A 103 10.99 -1.96 0.20
C HIS A 103 11.74 -3.02 -0.62
N GLN A 104 13.04 -2.81 -0.82
CA GLN A 104 13.83 -3.58 -1.77
C GLN A 104 13.71 -5.10 -1.56
N ALA A 105 13.89 -5.60 -0.34
CA ALA A 105 13.81 -7.04 -0.07
C ALA A 105 12.43 -7.63 -0.40
N GLN A 106 11.33 -6.93 -0.07
CA GLN A 106 9.99 -7.41 -0.42
C GLN A 106 9.74 -7.35 -1.94
N MET A 107 10.26 -6.34 -2.63
CA MET A 107 10.18 -6.28 -4.10
C MET A 107 10.91 -7.47 -4.73
N GLU A 108 12.11 -7.79 -4.26
CA GLU A 108 12.88 -8.96 -4.71
C GLU A 108 12.12 -10.27 -4.45
N ASN A 109 11.51 -10.43 -3.27
CA ASN A 109 10.70 -11.60 -2.95
C ASN A 109 9.50 -11.76 -3.89
N VAL A 110 8.76 -10.66 -4.14
CA VAL A 110 7.60 -10.67 -5.06
C VAL A 110 8.04 -11.00 -6.50
N ILE A 111 9.16 -10.45 -6.95
CA ILE A 111 9.72 -10.74 -8.28
C ILE A 111 10.12 -12.22 -8.39
N ASN A 112 10.74 -12.77 -7.36
CA ASN A 112 11.13 -14.19 -7.32
C ASN A 112 9.91 -15.15 -7.32
N GLN A 113 8.74 -14.66 -6.92
CA GLN A 113 7.45 -15.38 -7.01
C GLN A 113 6.78 -15.28 -8.39
N GLY A 114 7.42 -14.62 -9.37
CA GLY A 114 6.94 -14.51 -10.74
C GLY A 114 6.08 -13.28 -11.04
N THR A 115 5.90 -12.38 -10.09
CA THR A 115 5.15 -11.12 -10.29
C THR A 115 6.11 -9.96 -10.47
N GLN A 116 6.01 -9.23 -11.56
CA GLN A 116 6.78 -8.00 -11.76
C GLN A 116 6.30 -6.89 -10.80
N VAL A 117 7.23 -6.02 -10.39
CA VAL A 117 6.92 -4.92 -9.47
C VAL A 117 7.30 -3.59 -10.11
N LEU A 118 6.40 -2.63 -10.08
CA LEU A 118 6.62 -1.27 -10.57
C LEU A 118 6.28 -0.27 -9.47
N ILE A 119 7.30 0.21 -8.76
CA ILE A 119 7.18 1.16 -7.65
C ILE A 119 8.22 2.26 -7.84
N PRO A 120 7.83 3.54 -7.81
CA PRO A 120 8.80 4.62 -7.88
C PRO A 120 9.67 4.62 -6.61
N PRO A 121 11.00 4.76 -6.77
CA PRO A 121 11.91 4.74 -5.63
C PRO A 121 11.83 6.02 -4.78
N ASP A 122 11.18 7.05 -5.31
CA ASP A 122 10.91 8.32 -4.63
C ASP A 122 9.63 8.96 -5.20
N ALA A 123 9.25 10.14 -4.67
CA ALA A 123 8.03 10.82 -5.10
C ALA A 123 8.09 11.42 -6.52
N LEU A 124 9.10 11.08 -7.33
CA LEU A 124 9.34 11.56 -8.70
C LEU A 124 9.41 13.09 -8.83
N LYS A 125 9.37 13.82 -7.72
CA LYS A 125 9.46 15.29 -7.67
C LYS A 125 10.92 15.79 -7.73
N ARG A 126 11.87 14.88 -7.59
CA ARG A 126 13.28 15.21 -7.55
C ARG A 126 13.89 15.09 -8.94
N GLN A 127 14.57 16.12 -9.39
CA GLN A 127 15.43 16.03 -10.57
C GLN A 127 16.72 15.27 -10.19
N GLY A 128 16.98 14.15 -10.86
CA GLY A 128 18.14 13.30 -10.63
C GLY A 128 18.00 12.30 -9.47
N ALA A 129 18.93 11.35 -9.43
CA ALA A 129 19.00 10.34 -8.38
C ALA A 129 19.43 10.94 -7.03
N ARG A 130 19.13 10.25 -5.94
CA ARG A 130 19.75 10.56 -4.65
C ARG A 130 21.24 10.31 -4.74
N PRO A 131 22.11 11.17 -4.18
CA PRO A 131 23.54 10.88 -4.09
C PRO A 131 23.77 9.49 -3.46
N GLY A 132 24.57 8.65 -4.14
CA GLY A 132 24.80 7.26 -3.71
C GLY A 132 23.72 6.26 -4.08
N TRP A 133 22.67 6.65 -4.82
CA TRP A 133 21.55 5.79 -5.26
C TRP A 133 21.43 5.80 -6.80
N ASP A 134 22.53 5.85 -7.46
CA ASP A 134 22.68 5.90 -8.92
C ASP A 134 22.87 4.53 -9.58
N SER A 135 22.74 3.45 -8.79
CA SER A 135 22.92 2.06 -9.24
C SER A 135 21.82 1.13 -8.70
N GLY A 136 21.87 -0.13 -9.10
CA GLY A 136 20.97 -1.18 -8.61
C GLY A 136 19.51 -0.98 -8.97
N LEU A 137 18.64 -1.53 -8.14
CA LEU A 137 17.17 -1.53 -8.36
C LEU A 137 16.59 -0.11 -8.40
N TYR A 138 17.15 0.81 -7.62
CA TYR A 138 16.72 2.20 -7.61
C TYR A 138 16.88 2.87 -8.97
N ALA A 139 18.11 2.84 -9.53
CA ALA A 139 18.37 3.43 -10.84
C ALA A 139 17.64 2.67 -11.97
N PHE A 140 17.53 1.36 -11.86
CA PHE A 140 16.75 0.55 -12.80
C PHE A 140 15.29 1.00 -12.84
N MET A 141 14.65 1.10 -11.68
CA MET A 141 13.23 1.47 -11.59
C MET A 141 12.96 2.87 -12.11
N ARG A 142 13.87 3.84 -11.86
CA ARG A 142 13.75 5.17 -12.45
C ARG A 142 13.77 5.12 -13.98
N ARG A 143 14.71 4.39 -14.57
CA ARG A 143 14.76 4.23 -16.03
C ARG A 143 13.51 3.56 -16.59
N VAL A 144 12.99 2.53 -15.93
CA VAL A 144 11.74 1.88 -16.36
C VAL A 144 10.58 2.86 -16.36
N LEU A 145 10.43 3.67 -15.32
CA LEU A 145 9.36 4.67 -15.20
C LEU A 145 9.48 5.82 -16.21
N GLU A 146 10.67 6.10 -16.74
CA GLU A 146 10.93 7.09 -17.78
C GLU A 146 10.56 6.57 -19.18
N THR A 147 10.40 5.25 -19.36
CA THR A 147 9.94 4.69 -20.64
C THR A 147 8.43 4.94 -20.83
N ASP A 148 7.99 5.04 -22.09
CA ASP A 148 6.56 5.18 -22.42
C ASP A 148 5.73 4.04 -21.83
N HIS A 149 6.25 2.81 -21.90
CA HIS A 149 5.57 1.61 -21.38
C HIS A 149 5.48 1.65 -19.84
N GLY A 150 6.60 1.80 -19.15
CA GLY A 150 6.62 1.81 -17.67
C GLY A 150 5.87 3.01 -17.10
N GLY A 151 6.07 4.19 -17.65
CA GLY A 151 5.32 5.39 -17.26
C GLY A 151 3.82 5.26 -17.57
N GLY A 152 3.46 4.60 -18.67
CA GLY A 152 2.08 4.29 -19.03
C GLY A 152 1.40 3.35 -18.03
N LEU A 153 2.08 2.26 -17.66
CA LEU A 153 1.60 1.33 -16.62
C LEU A 153 1.45 2.03 -15.27
N TYR A 154 2.44 2.83 -14.88
CA TYR A 154 2.37 3.53 -13.60
C TYR A 154 1.21 4.54 -13.52
N ARG A 155 0.91 5.25 -14.61
CA ARG A 155 -0.24 6.16 -14.67
C ARG A 155 -1.58 5.46 -14.46
N LYS A 156 -1.72 4.20 -14.91
CA LYS A 156 -2.95 3.41 -14.68
C LYS A 156 -3.27 3.23 -13.19
N ARG A 157 -2.25 3.21 -12.30
CA ARG A 157 -2.43 3.05 -10.86
C ARG A 157 -3.48 4.00 -10.30
N GLN A 158 -3.41 5.27 -10.66
CA GLN A 158 -4.36 6.27 -10.19
C GLN A 158 -5.80 5.89 -10.56
N GLY A 159 -6.03 5.49 -11.79
CA GLY A 159 -7.35 5.05 -12.27
C GLY A 159 -7.84 3.74 -11.65
N MET A 160 -6.94 2.91 -11.13
CA MET A 160 -7.29 1.63 -10.51
C MET A 160 -7.71 1.76 -9.05
N ILE A 161 -6.92 2.48 -8.24
CA ILE A 161 -7.09 2.47 -6.77
C ILE A 161 -7.77 3.73 -6.22
N GLU A 162 -7.47 4.91 -6.77
CA GLU A 162 -8.03 6.17 -6.25
C GLU A 162 -9.55 6.24 -6.33
N PRO A 163 -10.22 5.80 -7.42
CA PRO A 163 -11.69 5.79 -7.48
C PRO A 163 -12.34 4.88 -6.43
N VAL A 164 -11.69 3.79 -6.02
CA VAL A 164 -12.20 2.88 -4.98
C VAL A 164 -12.26 3.58 -3.63
N PHE A 165 -11.18 4.26 -3.26
CA PHE A 165 -11.15 5.05 -2.02
C PHE A 165 -12.03 6.29 -2.10
N ALA A 166 -12.10 6.95 -3.26
CA ALA A 166 -12.98 8.11 -3.47
C ALA A 166 -14.46 7.70 -3.36
N ASP A 167 -14.89 6.62 -4.02
CA ASP A 167 -16.24 6.09 -3.88
C ASP A 167 -16.58 5.79 -2.42
N THR A 168 -15.67 5.09 -1.72
CA THR A 168 -15.85 4.74 -0.32
C THR A 168 -16.02 5.97 0.56
N LYS A 169 -15.11 6.96 0.45
CA LYS A 169 -15.08 8.11 1.36
C LYS A 169 -16.11 9.18 0.99
N PHE A 170 -16.27 9.50 -0.29
CA PHE A 170 -17.10 10.63 -0.72
C PHE A 170 -18.52 10.22 -1.10
N ASN A 171 -18.69 9.23 -1.97
CA ASN A 171 -20.02 8.81 -2.42
C ASN A 171 -20.77 8.05 -1.35
N ARG A 172 -20.09 7.10 -0.69
CA ARG A 172 -20.68 6.26 0.36
C ARG A 172 -20.54 6.83 1.76
N ARG A 173 -19.78 7.93 1.93
CA ARG A 173 -19.54 8.64 3.19
C ARG A 173 -18.96 7.73 4.29
N ILE A 174 -18.17 6.73 3.90
CA ILE A 174 -17.48 5.85 4.83
C ILE A 174 -16.05 6.36 4.98
N ASP A 175 -15.86 7.37 5.80
CA ASP A 175 -14.57 8.04 6.04
C ASP A 175 -13.83 7.50 7.26
N ARG A 176 -14.50 6.67 8.07
CA ARG A 176 -13.97 6.04 9.28
C ARG A 176 -14.65 4.72 9.56
N PHE A 177 -13.96 3.82 10.28
CA PHE A 177 -14.56 2.60 10.78
C PHE A 177 -15.57 2.89 11.90
N GLN A 178 -16.68 2.17 11.88
CA GLN A 178 -17.70 2.24 12.92
C GLN A 178 -17.40 1.26 14.06
N ARG A 179 -16.63 0.22 13.78
CA ARG A 179 -16.23 -0.82 14.73
C ARG A 179 -14.88 -0.49 15.36
N ARG A 180 -14.58 -1.16 16.47
CA ARG A 180 -13.32 -1.05 17.21
C ARG A 180 -12.65 -2.42 17.32
N GLY A 181 -11.33 -2.42 17.51
CA GLY A 181 -10.51 -3.61 17.49
C GLY A 181 -10.13 -4.04 16.07
N ARG A 182 -8.88 -4.46 15.91
CA ARG A 182 -8.29 -4.77 14.61
C ARG A 182 -9.11 -5.79 13.82
N SER A 183 -9.55 -6.87 14.45
CA SER A 183 -10.31 -7.92 13.77
C SER A 183 -11.67 -7.42 13.25
N ALA A 184 -12.37 -6.63 14.07
CA ALA A 184 -13.67 -6.08 13.71
C ALA A 184 -13.56 -5.02 12.59
N CYS A 185 -12.57 -4.12 12.66
CA CYS A 185 -12.31 -3.13 11.61
C CYS A 185 -11.85 -3.79 10.30
N ARG A 186 -11.06 -4.89 10.38
CA ARG A 186 -10.70 -5.69 9.20
C ARG A 186 -11.93 -6.29 8.52
N SER A 187 -12.84 -6.87 9.30
CA SER A 187 -14.10 -7.43 8.78
C SER A 187 -14.97 -6.34 8.15
N GLU A 188 -15.04 -5.16 8.77
CA GLU A 188 -15.75 -4.00 8.23
C GLU A 188 -15.15 -3.55 6.89
N TRP A 189 -13.81 -3.43 6.81
CA TRP A 189 -13.12 -3.06 5.58
C TRP A 189 -13.38 -4.06 4.44
N ARG A 190 -13.31 -5.35 4.74
CA ARG A 190 -13.63 -6.41 3.77
C ARG A 190 -15.08 -6.36 3.31
N LEU A 191 -16.03 -6.07 4.19
CA LEU A 191 -17.44 -5.89 3.83
C LEU A 191 -17.64 -4.68 2.91
N ILE A 192 -16.97 -3.56 3.22
CA ILE A 192 -16.98 -2.35 2.38
C ILE A 192 -16.45 -2.68 0.97
N ALA A 193 -15.34 -3.40 0.87
CA ALA A 193 -14.75 -3.84 -0.39
C ALA A 193 -15.67 -4.80 -1.16
N ALA A 194 -16.28 -5.77 -0.47
CA ALA A 194 -17.24 -6.70 -1.07
C ALA A 194 -18.45 -5.97 -1.66
N THR A 195 -19.03 -5.01 -0.93
CA THR A 195 -20.17 -4.22 -1.43
C THR A 195 -19.77 -3.30 -2.59
N HIS A 196 -18.53 -2.79 -2.64
CA HIS A 196 -17.99 -2.10 -3.80
C HIS A 196 -17.95 -3.03 -5.03
N ASN A 197 -17.41 -4.23 -4.88
CA ASN A 197 -17.33 -5.22 -5.96
C ASN A 197 -18.73 -5.63 -6.46
N LEU A 198 -19.69 -5.84 -5.56
CA LEU A 198 -21.08 -6.15 -5.94
C LEU A 198 -21.70 -5.01 -6.77
N LEU A 199 -21.48 -3.76 -6.39
CA LEU A 199 -21.96 -2.61 -7.15
C LEU A 199 -21.30 -2.53 -8.54
N LYS A 200 -20.00 -2.80 -8.64
CA LYS A 200 -19.29 -2.87 -9.92
C LYS A 200 -19.85 -3.98 -10.81
N LEU A 201 -20.07 -5.17 -10.26
CA LEU A 201 -20.67 -6.30 -10.97
C LEU A 201 -22.09 -6.00 -11.45
N PHE A 202 -22.91 -5.40 -10.59
CA PHE A 202 -24.27 -4.99 -10.97
C PHE A 202 -24.24 -3.99 -12.13
N ARG A 203 -23.44 -2.94 -12.05
CA ARG A 203 -23.29 -1.94 -13.11
C ARG A 203 -22.82 -2.56 -14.43
N HIS A 204 -21.87 -3.49 -14.37
CA HIS A 204 -21.37 -4.20 -15.54
C HIS A 204 -22.47 -5.03 -16.22
N ARG A 205 -23.30 -5.72 -15.42
CA ARG A 205 -24.42 -6.52 -15.96
C ARG A 205 -25.56 -5.68 -16.52
N MET A 206 -25.75 -4.48 -15.97
CA MET A 206 -26.81 -3.56 -16.42
C MET A 206 -26.36 -2.64 -17.55
N ALA A 207 -25.06 -2.61 -17.87
CA ALA A 207 -24.57 -1.88 -19.02
C ALA A 207 -25.16 -2.49 -20.31
N PRO A 208 -25.71 -1.68 -21.24
CA PRO A 208 -26.15 -2.19 -22.53
C PRO A 208 -24.95 -2.87 -23.22
N ALA A 209 -25.21 -4.01 -23.84
CA ALA A 209 -24.19 -4.66 -24.68
C ALA A 209 -23.70 -3.63 -25.68
N ALA A 210 -22.38 -3.42 -25.73
CA ALA A 210 -21.80 -2.55 -26.75
C ALA A 210 -22.17 -3.13 -28.13
N ALA A 211 -22.93 -2.36 -28.90
CA ALA A 211 -23.36 -2.70 -30.23
C ALA A 211 -22.16 -2.68 -31.20
#